data_70b1efc06665ef6cff12b4557fc6dcd3
#
_entry.id   70b1efc06665ef6cff12b4557fc6dcd3
#
_cell.length_a   1.000
_cell.length_b   1.000
_cell.length_c   1.000
_cell.angle_alpha   90.00
_cell.angle_beta   90.00
_cell.angle_gamma   90.00
#
_symmetry.space_group_name_H-M   'P 1'
#
loop_
_entity.id
_entity.type
_entity.pdbx_description
1 polymer ?
#
loop_
_entity_poly.entity_id
_entity_poly.type
_entity_poly.pdbx_seq_one_letter_code
_entity_poly.pdbx_strand_id
1 'polypeptide(L)'
;MAVKANYTQAVKDTFKDKNGPATRMSMYQHMDEAFRAAAEYMGKKDRDYDEGKEVLCRVLKKEIPFVVAAETPLEIESVIDIGKKYDLRMVITGAYGICDFADEVMARGWHVMLGDSTYNMAGIKGHVDLKRLVGLYRKGLSLSLFCPGDVGYPPAYEQVWWTAALMSQAGATGDELMDMLTQTPARALGVEHLVGALETGRQADLIICRGNPAVRFDN
;
A
#
# COMPACT_ATOMS: atom_id res chain seq x y z
N MET A 1 8.63 -10.37 -4.39
CA MET A 1 8.48 -10.73 -2.95
C MET A 1 8.39 -9.43 -2.16
N ALA A 2 7.65 -9.39 -1.02
CA ALA A 2 7.53 -8.21 -0.15
C ALA A 2 7.34 -8.66 1.29
N VAL A 3 7.70 -7.83 2.26
CA VAL A 3 7.30 -8.03 3.67
C VAL A 3 6.04 -7.21 3.93
N LYS A 4 5.04 -7.83 4.53
CA LYS A 4 3.78 -7.19 4.89
C LYS A 4 3.69 -6.96 6.39
N ALA A 5 3.19 -5.79 6.78
CA ALA A 5 2.82 -5.46 8.15
C ALA A 5 1.43 -4.81 8.19
N ASN A 6 0.80 -4.88 9.34
CA ASN A 6 -0.48 -4.22 9.57
C ASN A 6 -0.36 -3.29 10.79
N TYR A 7 -0.65 -2.00 10.60
CA TYR A 7 -0.61 -0.98 11.64
C TYR A 7 -1.99 -0.35 11.90
N THR A 8 -3.05 -1.05 11.52
CA THR A 8 -4.42 -0.55 11.67
C THR A 8 -5.04 -0.88 13.03
N GLN A 9 -6.18 -0.26 13.31
CA GLN A 9 -6.99 -0.56 14.50
C GLN A 9 -7.31 -2.05 14.65
N ALA A 10 -7.49 -2.78 13.55
CA ALA A 10 -7.80 -4.20 13.55
C ALA A 10 -6.77 -5.07 14.30
N VAL A 11 -5.49 -4.68 14.26
CA VAL A 11 -4.42 -5.37 15.02
C VAL A 11 -4.70 -5.27 16.52
N LYS A 12 -5.01 -4.06 17.01
CA LYS A 12 -5.30 -3.84 18.44
C LYS A 12 -6.51 -4.64 18.88
N ASP A 13 -7.58 -4.64 18.08
CA ASP A 13 -8.81 -5.34 18.39
C ASP A 13 -8.62 -6.87 18.42
N THR A 14 -7.73 -7.37 17.54
CA THR A 14 -7.43 -8.82 17.46
C THR A 14 -6.54 -9.30 18.60
N PHE A 15 -5.60 -8.49 19.07
CA PHE A 15 -4.52 -8.92 19.97
C PHE A 15 -4.60 -8.35 21.37
N LYS A 16 -5.53 -7.44 21.68
CA LYS A 16 -5.69 -6.80 23.02
C LYS A 16 -5.74 -7.80 24.17
N ASP A 17 -6.36 -8.96 23.97
CA ASP A 17 -6.55 -9.99 24.99
C ASP A 17 -5.54 -11.16 24.86
N LYS A 18 -4.51 -11.04 23.99
CA LYS A 18 -3.58 -12.12 23.62
C LYS A 18 -2.11 -11.76 23.87
N ASN A 19 -1.84 -10.83 24.81
CA ASN A 19 -0.50 -10.30 25.06
C ASN A 19 0.21 -9.72 23.81
N GLY A 20 -0.56 -9.33 22.80
CA GLY A 20 -0.05 -8.67 21.61
C GLY A 20 -0.15 -7.13 21.71
N PRO A 21 0.20 -6.42 20.66
CA PRO A 21 0.21 -4.96 20.67
C PRO A 21 -1.22 -4.41 20.77
N ALA A 22 -1.57 -3.88 21.95
CA ALA A 22 -2.90 -3.33 22.25
C ALA A 22 -3.01 -1.82 22.02
N THR A 23 -1.90 -1.13 21.78
CA THR A 23 -1.84 0.32 21.57
C THR A 23 -1.00 0.66 20.34
N ARG A 24 -1.18 1.88 19.79
CA ARG A 24 -0.31 2.37 18.71
C ARG A 24 1.15 2.41 19.10
N MET A 25 1.45 2.84 20.34
CA MET A 25 2.82 2.85 20.85
C MET A 25 3.43 1.45 20.86
N SER A 26 2.69 0.43 21.34
CA SER A 26 3.22 -0.93 21.34
C SER A 26 3.39 -1.50 19.93
N MET A 27 2.49 -1.19 18.99
CA MET A 27 2.67 -1.57 17.57
C MET A 27 3.92 -0.91 16.97
N TYR A 28 4.13 0.39 17.22
CA TYR A 28 5.32 1.10 16.79
C TYR A 28 6.59 0.46 17.36
N GLN A 29 6.58 0.21 18.67
CA GLN A 29 7.71 -0.42 19.38
C GLN A 29 8.05 -1.79 18.79
N HIS A 30 7.07 -2.65 18.53
CA HIS A 30 7.31 -3.97 17.93
C HIS A 30 7.94 -3.86 16.53
N MET A 31 7.47 -2.93 15.70
CA MET A 31 8.07 -2.70 14.38
C MET A 31 9.49 -2.16 14.51
N ASP A 32 9.73 -1.20 15.40
CA ASP A 32 11.03 -0.63 15.66
C ASP A 32 12.03 -1.68 16.17
N GLU A 33 11.61 -2.51 17.13
CA GLU A 33 12.43 -3.61 17.66
C GLU A 33 12.79 -4.62 16.59
N ALA A 34 11.84 -4.97 15.70
CA ALA A 34 12.09 -5.93 14.62
C ALA A 34 13.14 -5.40 13.63
N PHE A 35 13.01 -4.14 13.19
CA PHE A 35 13.98 -3.53 12.28
C PHE A 35 15.34 -3.29 12.95
N ARG A 36 15.35 -2.88 14.21
CA ARG A 36 16.58 -2.73 14.99
C ARG A 36 17.31 -4.05 15.13
N ALA A 37 16.60 -5.11 15.51
CA ALA A 37 17.18 -6.46 15.64
C ALA A 37 17.73 -6.98 14.30
N ALA A 38 17.06 -6.68 13.18
CA ALA A 38 17.55 -7.03 11.86
C ALA A 38 18.79 -6.22 11.46
N ALA A 39 18.85 -4.94 11.79
CA ALA A 39 20.02 -4.10 11.53
C ALA A 39 21.24 -4.56 12.36
N GLU A 40 21.06 -4.87 13.64
CA GLU A 40 22.09 -5.45 14.49
C GLU A 40 22.56 -6.81 13.98
N TYR A 41 21.62 -7.67 13.54
CA TYR A 41 21.93 -8.96 12.96
C TYR A 41 22.74 -8.82 11.67
N MET A 42 22.39 -7.88 10.81
CA MET A 42 23.10 -7.61 9.55
C MET A 42 24.56 -7.18 9.77
N GLY A 43 24.84 -6.49 10.89
CA GLY A 43 26.19 -6.02 11.23
C GLY A 43 27.13 -7.10 11.80
N LYS A 44 26.63 -8.29 12.18
CA LYS A 44 27.44 -9.36 12.76
C LYS A 44 28.16 -10.15 11.66
N LYS A 45 29.45 -10.43 11.82
CA LYS A 45 30.25 -11.27 10.89
C LYS A 45 29.90 -12.75 11.01
N ASP A 46 29.81 -13.26 12.26
CA ASP A 46 29.40 -14.62 12.57
C ASP A 46 28.02 -14.56 13.19
N ARG A 47 27.01 -15.03 12.45
CA ARG A 47 25.64 -15.04 12.88
C ARG A 47 24.96 -16.36 12.52
N ASP A 48 24.21 -16.92 13.47
CA ASP A 48 23.34 -18.03 13.19
C ASP A 48 22.24 -17.59 12.24
N TYR A 49 21.86 -18.48 11.31
CA TYR A 49 20.80 -18.19 10.36
C TYR A 49 19.44 -18.00 11.05
N ASP A 50 18.80 -16.86 10.78
CA ASP A 50 17.48 -16.52 11.27
C ASP A 50 16.66 -16.00 10.08
N GLU A 51 15.73 -16.83 9.59
CA GLU A 51 14.95 -16.55 8.39
C GLU A 51 14.19 -15.20 8.48
N GLY A 52 13.60 -14.92 9.63
CA GLY A 52 12.86 -13.66 9.85
C GLY A 52 13.76 -12.43 9.73
N LYS A 53 14.95 -12.49 10.33
CA LYS A 53 15.92 -11.38 10.24
C LYS A 53 16.53 -11.27 8.84
N GLU A 54 16.81 -12.39 8.16
CA GLU A 54 17.32 -12.36 6.78
C GLU A 54 16.33 -11.67 5.83
N VAL A 55 15.02 -11.96 5.98
CA VAL A 55 13.98 -11.28 5.18
C VAL A 55 13.93 -9.79 5.50
N LEU A 56 14.00 -9.39 6.77
CA LEU A 56 14.06 -7.96 7.15
C LEU A 56 15.35 -7.28 6.68
N CYS A 57 16.48 -7.98 6.65
CA CYS A 57 17.71 -7.46 6.06
C CYS A 57 17.55 -7.11 4.58
N ARG A 58 16.77 -7.90 3.82
CA ARG A 58 16.45 -7.58 2.43
C ARG A 58 15.59 -6.33 2.29
N VAL A 59 14.68 -6.09 3.25
CA VAL A 59 13.92 -4.84 3.31
C VAL A 59 14.84 -3.65 3.60
N LEU A 60 15.73 -3.76 4.60
CA LEU A 60 16.71 -2.72 4.94
C LEU A 60 17.65 -2.40 3.78
N LYS A 61 18.00 -3.39 2.95
CA LYS A 61 18.78 -3.21 1.72
C LYS A 61 17.96 -2.71 0.54
N LYS A 62 16.65 -2.49 0.70
CA LYS A 62 15.70 -2.07 -0.35
C LYS A 62 15.56 -3.07 -1.52
N GLU A 63 16.01 -4.31 -1.34
CA GLU A 63 15.87 -5.38 -2.32
C GLU A 63 14.40 -5.77 -2.53
N ILE A 64 13.61 -5.70 -1.45
CA ILE A 64 12.17 -5.95 -1.46
C ILE A 64 11.44 -4.81 -0.73
N PRO A 65 10.22 -4.44 -1.15
CA PRO A 65 9.47 -3.40 -0.50
C PRO A 65 8.90 -3.84 0.86
N PHE A 66 8.76 -2.87 1.76
CA PHE A 66 7.97 -2.99 2.98
C PHE A 66 6.55 -2.49 2.72
N VAL A 67 5.59 -3.40 2.72
CA VAL A 67 4.17 -3.12 2.50
C VAL A 67 3.48 -3.03 3.84
N VAL A 68 2.95 -1.87 4.19
CA VAL A 68 2.33 -1.65 5.50
C VAL A 68 0.94 -1.06 5.37
N ALA A 69 -0.03 -1.69 6.04
CA ALA A 69 -1.39 -1.16 6.12
C ALA A 69 -1.46 -0.08 7.20
N ALA A 70 -1.89 1.12 6.80
CA ALA A 70 -2.15 2.26 7.66
C ALA A 70 -3.28 3.09 7.04
N GLU A 71 -4.33 3.38 7.79
CA GLU A 71 -5.57 3.91 7.25
C GLU A 71 -5.79 5.36 7.67
N THR A 72 -5.65 5.65 8.96
CA THR A 72 -5.87 6.98 9.53
C THR A 72 -4.61 7.85 9.46
N PRO A 73 -4.74 9.19 9.52
CA PRO A 73 -3.59 10.09 9.53
C PRO A 73 -2.54 9.74 10.60
N LEU A 74 -2.97 9.38 11.81
CA LEU A 74 -2.07 9.03 12.91
C LEU A 74 -1.34 7.69 12.69
N GLU A 75 -1.98 6.76 12.00
CA GLU A 75 -1.33 5.50 11.61
C GLU A 75 -0.32 5.74 10.49
N ILE A 76 -0.70 6.57 9.51
CA ILE A 76 0.16 6.95 8.38
C ILE A 76 1.41 7.69 8.89
N GLU A 77 1.26 8.66 9.78
CA GLU A 77 2.39 9.36 10.41
C GLU A 77 3.36 8.39 11.08
N SER A 78 2.83 7.44 11.87
CA SER A 78 3.65 6.46 12.57
C SER A 78 4.45 5.56 11.63
N VAL A 79 3.84 5.09 10.53
CA VAL A 79 4.57 4.23 9.57
C VAL A 79 5.54 5.05 8.70
N ILE A 80 5.24 6.31 8.44
CA ILE A 80 6.17 7.25 7.79
C ILE A 80 7.43 7.41 8.65
N ASP A 81 7.28 7.58 9.96
CA ASP A 81 8.42 7.71 10.87
C ASP A 81 9.31 6.45 10.87
N ILE A 82 8.73 5.26 10.87
CA ILE A 82 9.48 4.01 10.72
C ILE A 82 10.20 3.97 9.38
N GLY A 83 9.51 4.30 8.29
CA GLY A 83 10.10 4.33 6.95
C GLY A 83 11.28 5.30 6.83
N LYS A 84 11.18 6.46 7.50
CA LYS A 84 12.27 7.45 7.57
C LYS A 84 13.45 6.94 8.39
N LYS A 85 13.16 6.40 9.58
CA LYS A 85 14.17 5.93 10.54
C LYS A 85 15.08 4.87 9.94
N TYR A 86 14.51 3.97 9.15
CA TYR A 86 15.23 2.84 8.56
C TYR A 86 15.49 3.00 7.05
N ASP A 87 15.15 4.15 6.48
CA ASP A 87 15.31 4.47 5.04
C ASP A 87 14.74 3.39 4.11
N LEU A 88 13.48 2.98 4.35
CA LEU A 88 12.84 1.86 3.69
C LEU A 88 12.28 2.24 2.31
N ARG A 89 12.18 1.25 1.42
CA ARG A 89 11.33 1.31 0.23
C ARG A 89 9.92 0.90 0.64
N MET A 90 8.99 1.86 0.74
CA MET A 90 7.67 1.63 1.32
C MET A 90 6.54 1.57 0.30
N VAL A 91 5.56 0.74 0.62
CA VAL A 91 4.22 0.72 0.02
C VAL A 91 3.21 0.86 1.16
N ILE A 92 2.49 1.97 1.22
CA ILE A 92 1.48 2.23 2.25
C ILE A 92 0.11 1.85 1.69
N THR A 93 -0.58 0.92 2.35
CA THR A 93 -1.89 0.42 1.91
C THR A 93 -3.02 0.91 2.80
N GLY A 94 -4.23 1.01 2.25
CA GLY A 94 -5.37 1.66 2.90
C GLY A 94 -5.33 3.16 2.67
N ALA A 95 -4.45 3.85 3.36
CA ALA A 95 -3.96 5.20 3.09
C ALA A 95 -5.04 6.28 2.94
N TYR A 96 -6.16 6.19 3.67
CA TYR A 96 -7.27 7.14 3.50
C TYR A 96 -6.92 8.58 3.88
N GLY A 97 -5.97 8.78 4.80
CA GLY A 97 -5.48 10.10 5.20
C GLY A 97 -4.22 10.58 4.47
N ILE A 98 -3.81 9.94 3.38
CA ILE A 98 -2.49 10.16 2.75
C ILE A 98 -2.29 11.55 2.16
N CYS A 99 -3.36 12.25 1.81
CA CYS A 99 -3.26 13.55 1.15
C CYS A 99 -2.42 14.57 1.94
N ASP A 100 -2.44 14.50 3.26
CA ASP A 100 -1.70 15.44 4.12
C ASP A 100 -0.20 15.10 4.23
N PHE A 101 0.19 13.92 3.79
CA PHE A 101 1.56 13.41 3.80
C PHE A 101 2.13 13.25 2.38
N ALA A 102 1.40 13.67 1.35
CA ALA A 102 1.73 13.38 -0.04
C ALA A 102 3.10 13.93 -0.46
N ASP A 103 3.46 15.12 -0.03
CA ASP A 103 4.74 15.75 -0.37
C ASP A 103 5.92 14.92 0.16
N GLU A 104 5.81 14.41 1.39
CA GLU A 104 6.84 13.57 1.99
C GLU A 104 6.93 12.20 1.30
N VAL A 105 5.78 11.59 0.99
CA VAL A 105 5.68 10.32 0.28
C VAL A 105 6.30 10.44 -1.11
N MET A 106 5.98 11.50 -1.85
CA MET A 106 6.54 11.78 -3.18
C MET A 106 8.04 12.02 -3.13
N ALA A 107 8.52 12.83 -2.17
CA ALA A 107 9.94 13.14 -2.02
C ALA A 107 10.80 11.88 -1.77
N ARG A 108 10.21 10.83 -1.20
CA ARG A 108 10.89 9.55 -0.94
C ARG A 108 10.65 8.48 -2.01
N GLY A 109 9.84 8.78 -3.01
CA GLY A 109 9.46 7.82 -4.03
C GLY A 109 8.68 6.61 -3.48
N TRP A 110 7.99 6.79 -2.36
CA TRP A 110 7.14 5.74 -1.79
C TRP A 110 5.85 5.58 -2.56
N HIS A 111 5.28 4.39 -2.48
CA HIS A 111 4.07 4.04 -3.20
C HIS A 111 2.86 4.00 -2.26
N VAL A 112 1.71 4.43 -2.78
CA VAL A 112 0.43 4.39 -2.10
C VAL A 112 -0.49 3.40 -2.83
N MET A 113 -1.08 2.47 -2.09
CA MET A 113 -2.16 1.63 -2.56
C MET A 113 -3.45 2.03 -1.84
N LEU A 114 -4.30 2.78 -2.54
CA LEU A 114 -5.58 3.19 -1.99
C LEU A 114 -6.50 1.96 -1.85
N GLY A 115 -6.93 1.71 -0.62
CA GLY A 115 -7.90 0.66 -0.33
C GLY A 115 -9.31 1.01 -0.77
N ASP A 116 -10.26 0.17 -0.42
CA ASP A 116 -11.67 0.39 -0.71
C ASP A 116 -12.16 1.71 -0.10
N SER A 117 -12.45 2.66 -0.98
CA SER A 117 -12.98 3.96 -0.60
C SER A 117 -14.50 3.95 -0.38
N THR A 118 -15.19 2.88 -0.77
CA THR A 118 -16.66 2.80 -0.67
C THR A 118 -17.12 2.39 0.73
N TYR A 119 -16.44 1.42 1.33
CA TYR A 119 -16.85 0.85 2.62
C TYR A 119 -16.51 1.74 3.82
N ASN A 120 -15.54 2.62 3.67
CA ASN A 120 -15.02 3.47 4.75
C ASN A 120 -15.50 4.91 4.72
N MET A 121 -16.45 5.24 3.87
CA MET A 121 -17.04 6.59 3.82
C MET A 121 -17.87 6.95 5.06
N ALA A 122 -18.13 6.00 5.95
CA ALA A 122 -19.00 6.17 7.11
C ALA A 122 -18.27 6.57 8.40
N GLY A 123 -17.25 7.38 8.35
CA GLY A 123 -16.95 8.22 9.51
C GLY A 123 -15.85 7.78 10.48
N ILE A 124 -15.32 6.57 10.48
CA ILE A 124 -14.27 6.17 11.44
C ILE A 124 -12.85 6.41 10.88
N LYS A 125 -12.68 6.37 9.57
CA LYS A 125 -11.38 6.43 8.89
C LYS A 125 -11.11 7.77 8.17
N GLY A 126 -12.04 8.70 8.23
CA GLY A 126 -11.96 10.00 7.57
C GLY A 126 -12.42 9.96 6.10
N HIS A 127 -12.69 11.14 5.55
CA HIS A 127 -13.03 11.28 4.14
C HIS A 127 -11.76 11.23 3.28
N VAL A 128 -11.77 10.32 2.30
CA VAL A 128 -10.75 10.34 1.25
C VAL A 128 -11.11 11.45 0.26
N ASP A 129 -10.25 12.45 0.13
CA ASP A 129 -10.38 13.47 -0.91
C ASP A 129 -9.85 12.92 -2.25
N LEU A 130 -10.73 12.20 -2.97
CA LEU A 130 -10.38 11.57 -4.25
C LEU A 130 -9.98 12.60 -5.30
N LYS A 131 -10.59 13.79 -5.30
CA LYS A 131 -10.24 14.86 -6.25
C LYS A 131 -8.82 15.36 -5.99
N ARG A 132 -8.45 15.55 -4.73
CA ARG A 132 -7.08 15.88 -4.33
C ARG A 132 -6.11 14.77 -4.70
N LEU A 133 -6.48 13.50 -4.51
CA LEU A 133 -5.66 12.35 -4.90
C LEU A 133 -5.38 12.29 -6.40
N VAL A 134 -6.39 12.53 -7.25
CA VAL A 134 -6.19 12.63 -8.72
C VAL A 134 -5.21 13.77 -9.05
N GLY A 135 -5.35 14.92 -8.40
CA GLY A 135 -4.40 16.02 -8.55
C GLY A 135 -2.98 15.67 -8.11
N LEU A 136 -2.83 14.94 -7.01
CA LEU A 136 -1.54 14.46 -6.50
C LEU A 136 -0.90 13.40 -7.40
N TYR A 137 -1.69 12.46 -7.92
CA TYR A 137 -1.24 11.51 -8.93
C TYR A 137 -0.62 12.21 -10.14
N ARG A 138 -1.30 13.23 -10.68
CA ARG A 138 -0.78 14.05 -11.79
C ARG A 138 0.47 14.86 -11.45
N LYS A 139 0.71 15.12 -10.16
CA LYS A 139 1.95 15.74 -9.66
C LYS A 139 3.07 14.73 -9.39
N GLY A 140 2.82 13.44 -9.60
CA GLY A 140 3.82 12.40 -9.46
C GLY A 140 3.68 11.49 -8.24
N LEU A 141 2.58 11.58 -7.46
CA LEU A 141 2.31 10.59 -6.43
C LEU A 141 2.15 9.22 -7.06
N SER A 142 2.98 8.27 -6.68
CA SER A 142 2.86 6.88 -7.09
C SER A 142 1.66 6.26 -6.40
N LEU A 143 0.54 6.15 -7.13
CA LEU A 143 -0.76 5.75 -6.60
C LEU A 143 -1.33 4.58 -7.39
N SER A 144 -1.77 3.53 -6.70
CA SER A 144 -2.54 2.44 -7.27
C SER A 144 -3.81 2.17 -6.46
N LEU A 145 -4.73 1.47 -7.09
CA LEU A 145 -5.93 0.96 -6.44
C LEU A 145 -5.71 -0.51 -6.09
N PHE A 146 -6.17 -0.92 -4.91
CA PHE A 146 -6.10 -2.32 -4.54
C PHE A 146 -7.38 -2.77 -3.84
N CYS A 147 -7.56 -4.08 -3.82
CA CYS A 147 -8.63 -4.70 -3.07
C CYS A 147 -8.05 -5.40 -1.84
N PRO A 148 -8.49 -5.08 -0.63
CA PRO A 148 -8.15 -5.86 0.56
C PRO A 148 -8.88 -7.22 0.47
N GLY A 149 -8.12 -8.29 0.28
CA GLY A 149 -8.56 -9.61 -0.20
C GLY A 149 -9.58 -10.40 0.60
N ASP A 150 -10.09 -9.93 1.73
CA ASP A 150 -11.05 -10.70 2.55
C ASP A 150 -12.03 -9.77 3.27
N VAL A 151 -12.92 -9.20 2.53
CA VAL A 151 -13.98 -8.38 3.08
C VAL A 151 -15.33 -8.83 2.53
N GLY A 152 -15.98 -9.67 3.24
CA GLY A 152 -17.39 -9.96 3.20
C GLY A 152 -18.14 -9.72 1.87
N TYR A 153 -19.26 -9.06 1.94
CA TYR A 153 -20.07 -8.66 0.80
C TYR A 153 -20.06 -7.14 0.62
N PRO A 154 -19.88 -6.58 -0.59
CA PRO A 154 -19.68 -7.24 -1.89
C PRO A 154 -18.29 -7.90 -2.03
N PRO A 155 -18.15 -8.86 -2.99
CA PRO A 155 -16.87 -9.55 -3.19
C PRO A 155 -15.72 -8.57 -3.44
N ALA A 156 -14.58 -8.86 -2.86
CA ALA A 156 -13.43 -7.96 -2.89
C ALA A 156 -13.00 -7.54 -4.30
N TYR A 157 -13.10 -8.42 -5.30
CA TYR A 157 -12.76 -8.11 -6.69
C TYR A 157 -13.69 -7.06 -7.34
N GLU A 158 -14.90 -6.85 -6.81
CA GLU A 158 -15.78 -5.80 -7.29
C GLU A 158 -15.40 -4.43 -6.71
N GLN A 159 -14.87 -4.40 -5.50
CA GLN A 159 -14.58 -3.16 -4.78
C GLN A 159 -13.53 -2.30 -5.47
N VAL A 160 -12.55 -2.91 -6.15
CA VAL A 160 -11.54 -2.15 -6.89
C VAL A 160 -12.16 -1.36 -8.04
N TRP A 161 -13.16 -1.93 -8.69
CA TRP A 161 -13.90 -1.25 -9.78
C TRP A 161 -14.78 -0.12 -9.26
N TRP A 162 -15.38 -0.29 -8.10
CA TRP A 162 -16.13 0.79 -7.43
C TRP A 162 -15.22 1.95 -7.07
N THR A 163 -14.04 1.67 -6.52
CA THR A 163 -13.04 2.70 -6.24
C THR A 163 -12.59 3.39 -7.53
N ALA A 164 -12.36 2.63 -8.60
CA ALA A 164 -12.03 3.20 -9.92
C ALA A 164 -13.14 4.11 -10.45
N ALA A 165 -14.42 3.71 -10.32
CA ALA A 165 -15.56 4.54 -10.72
C ALA A 165 -15.63 5.86 -9.94
N LEU A 166 -15.40 5.82 -8.62
CA LEU A 166 -15.35 7.02 -7.78
C LEU A 166 -14.17 7.93 -8.16
N MET A 167 -13.01 7.35 -8.47
CA MET A 167 -11.85 8.11 -8.97
C MET A 167 -12.14 8.75 -10.33
N SER A 168 -12.90 8.06 -11.23
CA SER A 168 -13.36 8.63 -12.49
C SER A 168 -14.27 9.82 -12.26
N GLN A 169 -15.24 9.72 -11.34
CA GLN A 169 -16.10 10.84 -10.95
C GLN A 169 -15.31 12.01 -10.34
N ALA A 170 -14.20 11.71 -9.67
CA ALA A 170 -13.27 12.71 -9.14
C ALA A 170 -12.37 13.34 -10.23
N GLY A 171 -12.49 12.89 -11.47
CA GLY A 171 -11.83 13.44 -12.65
C GLY A 171 -10.63 12.65 -13.17
N ALA A 172 -10.37 11.44 -12.69
CA ALA A 172 -9.37 10.56 -13.29
C ALA A 172 -9.83 10.09 -14.68
N THR A 173 -8.90 10.08 -15.64
CA THR A 173 -9.16 9.54 -16.98
C THR A 173 -9.10 8.02 -16.98
N GLY A 174 -9.66 7.39 -18.02
CA GLY A 174 -9.59 5.94 -18.16
C GLY A 174 -8.16 5.40 -18.26
N ASP A 175 -7.27 6.12 -18.90
CA ASP A 175 -5.86 5.73 -19.04
C ASP A 175 -5.13 5.86 -17.69
N GLU A 176 -5.38 6.92 -16.92
CA GLU A 176 -4.84 7.08 -15.57
C GLU A 176 -5.31 5.94 -14.65
N LEU A 177 -6.60 5.56 -14.74
CA LEU A 177 -7.14 4.45 -13.96
C LEU A 177 -6.54 3.11 -14.37
N MET A 178 -6.35 2.86 -15.67
CA MET A 178 -5.68 1.65 -16.13
C MET A 178 -4.22 1.59 -15.65
N ASP A 179 -3.48 2.70 -15.66
CA ASP A 179 -2.13 2.74 -15.10
C ASP A 179 -2.13 2.45 -13.59
N MET A 180 -3.06 3.04 -12.83
CA MET A 180 -3.23 2.78 -11.38
C MET A 180 -3.60 1.32 -11.07
N LEU A 181 -4.21 0.60 -12.00
CA LEU A 181 -4.64 -0.79 -11.81
C LEU A 181 -3.62 -1.82 -12.32
N THR A 182 -2.66 -1.40 -13.16
CA THR A 182 -1.76 -2.34 -13.85
C THR A 182 -0.27 -1.99 -13.68
N GLN A 183 0.22 -0.98 -14.37
CA GLN A 183 1.66 -0.66 -14.41
C GLN A 183 2.17 -0.11 -13.09
N THR A 184 1.43 0.80 -12.48
CA THR A 184 1.86 1.45 -11.24
C THR A 184 2.02 0.45 -10.08
N PRO A 185 1.07 -0.47 -9.80
CA PRO A 185 1.28 -1.50 -8.78
C PRO A 185 2.40 -2.48 -9.15
N ALA A 186 2.59 -2.80 -10.45
CA ALA A 186 3.69 -3.66 -10.87
C ALA A 186 5.06 -3.02 -10.55
N ARG A 187 5.24 -1.73 -10.84
CA ARG A 187 6.45 -0.95 -10.48
C ARG A 187 6.67 -0.89 -8.97
N ALA A 188 5.61 -0.67 -8.19
CA ALA A 188 5.69 -0.61 -6.73
C ALA A 188 6.21 -1.91 -6.12
N LEU A 189 5.79 -3.04 -6.66
CA LEU A 189 6.18 -4.38 -6.21
C LEU A 189 7.47 -4.89 -6.86
N GLY A 190 8.03 -4.18 -7.86
CA GLY A 190 9.24 -4.57 -8.57
C GLY A 190 9.05 -5.75 -9.52
N VAL A 191 7.86 -5.89 -10.09
CA VAL A 191 7.49 -6.97 -11.03
C VAL A 191 7.08 -6.45 -12.41
N GLU A 192 7.34 -5.17 -12.67
CA GLU A 192 7.02 -4.50 -13.93
C GLU A 192 7.69 -5.13 -15.17
N HIS A 193 8.77 -5.87 -14.97
CA HIS A 193 9.42 -6.64 -16.02
C HIS A 193 8.65 -7.91 -16.42
N LEU A 194 7.69 -8.34 -15.59
CA LEU A 194 6.87 -9.54 -15.82
C LEU A 194 5.44 -9.20 -16.26
N VAL A 195 4.82 -8.20 -15.59
CA VAL A 195 3.39 -7.91 -15.71
C VAL A 195 3.11 -6.40 -15.76
N GLY A 196 1.86 -6.04 -16.00
CA GLY A 196 1.37 -4.66 -15.92
C GLY A 196 1.28 -3.92 -17.24
N ALA A 197 1.86 -4.44 -18.33
CA ALA A 197 1.74 -3.87 -19.67
C ALA A 197 1.77 -4.95 -20.75
N LEU A 198 1.20 -4.62 -21.91
CA LEU A 198 1.22 -5.45 -23.11
C LEU A 198 2.49 -5.15 -23.92
N GLU A 199 3.58 -5.80 -23.55
CA GLU A 199 4.88 -5.63 -24.19
C GLU A 199 5.55 -6.98 -24.47
N THR A 200 6.37 -7.04 -25.50
CA THR A 200 7.14 -8.24 -25.83
C THR A 200 8.02 -8.65 -24.65
N GLY A 201 7.94 -9.93 -24.27
CA GLY A 201 8.73 -10.50 -23.18
C GLY A 201 8.03 -10.48 -21.82
N ARG A 202 6.86 -9.87 -21.69
CA ARG A 202 6.02 -9.93 -20.50
C ARG A 202 5.03 -11.10 -20.56
N GLN A 203 4.46 -11.45 -19.41
CA GLN A 203 3.40 -12.47 -19.33
C GLN A 203 2.14 -11.98 -20.05
N ALA A 204 1.51 -12.88 -20.80
CA ALA A 204 0.32 -12.59 -21.58
C ALA A 204 -0.97 -12.75 -20.77
N ASP A 205 -1.03 -12.09 -19.61
CA ASP A 205 -2.26 -12.02 -18.81
C ASP A 205 -3.18 -10.95 -19.41
N LEU A 206 -4.17 -11.36 -20.19
CA LEU A 206 -5.00 -10.50 -21.00
C LEU A 206 -6.47 -10.58 -20.62
N ILE A 207 -7.14 -9.43 -20.58
CA ILE A 207 -8.59 -9.32 -20.48
C ILE A 207 -9.10 -8.59 -21.72
N ILE A 208 -10.07 -9.18 -22.44
CA ILE A 208 -10.70 -8.55 -23.59
C ILE A 208 -12.03 -7.95 -23.15
N CYS A 209 -12.15 -6.63 -23.25
CA CYS A 209 -13.33 -5.89 -22.84
C CYS A 209 -13.92 -5.08 -24.01
N ARG A 210 -15.24 -4.79 -23.95
CA ARG A 210 -15.82 -3.74 -24.79
C ARG A 210 -15.68 -2.40 -24.09
N GLY A 211 -14.93 -1.47 -24.67
CA GLY A 211 -14.64 -0.16 -24.10
C GLY A 211 -13.62 -0.23 -22.96
N ASN A 212 -13.45 0.87 -22.24
CA ASN A 212 -12.54 0.93 -21.10
C ASN A 212 -13.24 0.38 -19.84
N PRO A 213 -12.74 -0.72 -19.24
CA PRO A 213 -13.39 -1.34 -18.07
C PRO A 213 -13.33 -0.45 -16.83
N ALA A 214 -12.39 0.49 -16.73
CA ALA A 214 -12.24 1.38 -15.59
C ALA A 214 -13.23 2.57 -15.61
N VAL A 215 -13.88 2.84 -16.72
CA VAL A 215 -14.79 4.01 -16.89
C VAL A 215 -16.23 3.59 -17.06
N ARG A 216 -16.50 2.31 -17.34
CA ARG A 216 -17.82 1.85 -17.75
C ARG A 216 -18.69 1.38 -16.60
N PHE A 217 -19.31 2.34 -15.91
CA PHE A 217 -20.62 2.18 -15.29
C PHE A 217 -21.71 2.98 -16.05
N ASP A 218 -21.54 3.19 -17.34
CA ASP A 218 -22.60 3.71 -18.19
C ASP A 218 -23.57 2.56 -18.51
N ASN A 219 -24.85 2.79 -18.22
CA ASN A 219 -26.00 1.91 -18.47
C ASN A 219 -26.08 1.43 -19.91
#